data_a1bd07473345297c4be610a5a96df4b6
#
_entry.id   a1bd07473345297c4be610a5a96df4b6
#
_cell.length_a   1.000
_cell.length_b   1.000
_cell.length_c   1.000
_cell.angle_alpha   90.00
_cell.angle_beta   90.00
_cell.angle_gamma   90.00
#
_symmetry.space_group_name_H-M   'P 1'
#
loop_
_entity.id
_entity.type
_entity.pdbx_description
1 polymer ?
#
loop_
_entity_poly.entity_id
_entity_poly.type
_entity_poly.pdbx_seq_one_letter_code
_entity_poly.pdbx_strand_id
1 'polypeptide(L)'
;MMNLFPYNSGHLMVAPYAHVKSLESLSADGALDLIRLTNLSLRALRAEIRPEGFNVGINLGRVSGAGIEAHVHLHIVPRWNGDTNFMPLFSETRVIPEHLRETYRKLRARFREAIAEDREDRSSPAIRSATRPSRSRSRRTSKRTSKPRS
;
A
#
# COMPACT_ATOMS: atom_id res chain seq x y z
N MET A 1 -1.24 3.70 10.38
CA MET A 1 -0.84 4.34 11.66
C MET A 1 0.39 5.21 11.45
N MET A 2 0.65 6.21 12.29
CA MET A 2 1.90 6.97 12.27
C MET A 2 2.97 6.22 13.05
N ASN A 3 4.22 6.27 12.54
CA ASN A 3 5.35 5.68 13.25
C ASN A 3 5.76 6.61 14.41
N LEU A 4 5.95 6.05 15.62
CA LEU A 4 6.43 6.80 16.80
C LEU A 4 7.91 7.16 16.70
N PHE A 5 8.66 6.40 15.89
CA PHE A 5 10.08 6.63 15.61
C PHE A 5 10.27 6.86 14.11
N PRO A 6 9.81 8.02 13.59
CA PRO A 6 9.76 8.23 12.16
C PRO A 6 11.15 8.39 11.57
N TYR A 7 11.39 7.80 10.39
CA TYR A 7 12.60 8.08 9.60
C TYR A 7 12.57 9.48 9.00
N ASN A 8 11.37 10.00 8.73
CA ASN A 8 11.15 11.35 8.23
C ASN A 8 9.73 11.84 8.60
N SER A 9 9.47 13.14 8.46
CA SER A 9 8.14 13.71 8.72
C SER A 9 7.07 13.01 7.88
N GLY A 10 5.95 12.65 8.51
CA GLY A 10 4.86 11.95 7.83
C GLY A 10 5.09 10.45 7.58
N HIS A 11 6.10 9.83 8.20
CA HIS A 11 6.31 8.39 8.11
C HIS A 11 5.09 7.62 8.62
N LEU A 12 4.42 6.92 7.70
CA LEU A 12 3.25 6.08 7.98
C LEU A 12 3.62 4.60 7.89
N MET A 13 2.84 3.81 8.61
CA MET A 13 2.83 2.35 8.47
C MET A 13 1.41 1.88 8.17
N VAL A 14 1.29 0.90 7.27
CA VAL A 14 0.06 0.16 6.99
C VAL A 14 0.29 -1.28 7.43
N ALA A 15 -0.57 -1.78 8.30
CA ALA A 15 -0.52 -3.15 8.79
C ALA A 15 -1.89 -3.80 8.64
N PRO A 16 -1.97 -5.09 8.30
CA PRO A 16 -3.24 -5.83 8.31
C PRO A 16 -3.73 -6.02 9.76
N TYR A 17 -5.04 -6.24 9.94
CA TYR A 17 -5.56 -6.66 11.24
C TYR A 17 -5.17 -8.10 11.59
N ALA A 18 -4.98 -8.94 10.55
CA ALA A 18 -4.48 -10.30 10.74
C ALA A 18 -3.04 -10.27 11.25
N HIS A 19 -2.78 -10.96 12.37
CA HIS A 19 -1.45 -11.04 12.96
C HIS A 19 -0.61 -12.10 12.24
N VAL A 20 0.01 -11.70 11.14
CA VAL A 20 0.82 -12.58 10.28
C VAL A 20 2.24 -12.01 10.11
N LYS A 21 3.22 -12.91 9.96
CA LYS A 21 4.65 -12.54 9.91
C LYS A 21 5.12 -12.07 8.55
N SER A 22 4.45 -12.50 7.47
CA SER A 22 4.90 -12.29 6.11
C SER A 22 3.75 -12.10 5.13
N LEU A 23 4.08 -11.62 3.92
CA LEU A 23 3.11 -11.38 2.86
C LEU A 23 2.45 -12.66 2.36
N GLU A 24 3.19 -13.78 2.33
CA GLU A 24 2.70 -15.08 1.86
C GLU A 24 1.59 -15.65 2.76
N SER A 25 1.53 -15.15 3.99
CA SER A 25 0.51 -15.54 4.97
C SER A 25 -0.77 -14.70 4.89
N LEU A 26 -0.81 -13.66 4.03
CA LEU A 26 -2.00 -12.85 3.82
C LEU A 26 -2.97 -13.54 2.85
N SER A 27 -4.26 -13.34 3.08
CA SER A 27 -5.26 -13.64 2.06
C SER A 27 -5.12 -12.66 0.89
N ALA A 28 -5.63 -13.04 -0.29
CA ALA A 28 -5.64 -12.15 -1.46
C ALA A 28 -6.33 -10.81 -1.17
N ASP A 29 -7.45 -10.83 -0.45
CA ASP A 29 -8.16 -9.61 -0.04
C ASP A 29 -7.34 -8.77 0.93
N GLY A 30 -6.65 -9.40 1.90
CA GLY A 30 -5.76 -8.70 2.83
C GLY A 30 -4.58 -8.04 2.13
N ALA A 31 -3.99 -8.70 1.15
CA ALA A 31 -2.93 -8.13 0.33
C ALA A 31 -3.44 -6.97 -0.54
N LEU A 32 -4.64 -7.10 -1.11
CA LEU A 32 -5.27 -6.04 -1.89
C LEU A 32 -5.59 -4.82 -1.03
N ASP A 33 -6.10 -5.02 0.18
CA ASP A 33 -6.39 -3.94 1.12
C ASP A 33 -5.12 -3.22 1.59
N LEU A 34 -4.02 -3.96 1.78
CA LEU A 34 -2.71 -3.36 2.09
C LEU A 34 -2.28 -2.36 1.00
N ILE A 35 -2.41 -2.74 -0.28
CA ILE A 35 -2.08 -1.87 -1.41
C ILE A 35 -3.06 -0.70 -1.53
N ARG A 36 -4.36 -0.92 -1.33
CA ARG A 36 -5.37 0.16 -1.34
C ARG A 36 -5.08 1.21 -0.29
N LEU A 37 -4.83 0.78 0.95
CA LEU A 37 -4.50 1.70 2.05
C LEU A 37 -3.17 2.42 1.81
N THR A 38 -2.20 1.77 1.16
CA THR A 38 -0.97 2.41 0.73
C THR A 38 -1.25 3.53 -0.26
N ASN A 39 -2.06 3.28 -1.29
CA ASN A 39 -2.43 4.31 -2.28
C ASN A 39 -3.19 5.48 -1.65
N LEU A 40 -4.11 5.22 -0.74
CA LEU A 40 -4.80 6.27 0.03
C LEU A 40 -3.81 7.10 0.86
N SER A 41 -2.84 6.44 1.49
CA SER A 41 -1.81 7.10 2.28
C SER A 41 -0.93 8.01 1.42
N LEU A 42 -0.51 7.56 0.24
CA LEU A 42 0.26 8.34 -0.71
C LEU A 42 -0.50 9.60 -1.16
N ARG A 43 -1.80 9.48 -1.46
CA ARG A 43 -2.65 10.63 -1.83
C ARG A 43 -2.74 11.64 -0.69
N ALA A 44 -3.05 11.18 0.52
CA ALA A 44 -3.16 12.05 1.70
C ALA A 44 -1.84 12.78 2.01
N LEU A 45 -0.70 12.08 1.93
CA LEU A 45 0.62 12.67 2.15
C LEU A 45 0.98 13.68 1.07
N ARG A 46 0.71 13.41 -0.20
CA ARG A 46 0.94 14.37 -1.29
C ARG A 46 0.14 15.65 -1.11
N ALA A 47 -1.13 15.53 -0.72
CA ALA A 47 -2.01 16.67 -0.50
C ALA A 47 -1.58 17.53 0.68
N GLU A 48 -1.05 16.92 1.76
CA GLU A 48 -0.76 17.64 2.99
C GLU A 48 0.67 18.20 3.06
N ILE A 49 1.67 17.38 2.75
CA ILE A 49 3.07 17.73 2.99
C ILE A 49 3.93 17.83 1.72
N ARG A 50 3.34 17.57 0.56
CA ARG A 50 3.94 17.73 -0.78
C ARG A 50 5.35 17.15 -0.91
N PRO A 51 5.55 15.86 -0.60
CA PRO A 51 6.87 15.27 -0.76
C PRO A 51 7.22 15.13 -2.24
N GLU A 52 8.52 15.16 -2.54
CA GLU A 52 9.03 14.97 -3.90
C GLU A 52 9.06 13.48 -4.30
N GLY A 53 9.13 12.59 -3.31
CA GLY A 53 9.13 11.16 -3.52
C GLY A 53 8.70 10.37 -2.28
N PHE A 54 8.71 9.04 -2.41
CA PHE A 54 8.45 8.13 -1.31
C PHE A 54 9.35 6.91 -1.40
N ASN A 55 9.80 6.43 -0.24
CA ASN A 55 10.25 5.05 -0.09
C ASN A 55 9.08 4.25 0.49
N VAL A 56 8.70 3.20 -0.22
CA VAL A 56 7.64 2.27 0.20
C VAL A 56 8.23 0.88 0.26
N GLY A 57 8.11 0.20 1.40
CA GLY A 57 8.74 -1.09 1.57
C GLY A 57 8.27 -1.84 2.80
N ILE A 58 8.61 -3.13 2.85
CA ILE A 58 8.28 -4.06 3.93
C ILE A 58 9.58 -4.73 4.37
N ASN A 59 9.83 -4.76 5.67
CA ASN A 59 10.93 -5.50 6.27
C ASN A 59 10.42 -6.88 6.72
N LEU A 60 10.98 -7.95 6.16
CA LEU A 60 10.62 -9.32 6.51
C LEU A 60 11.77 -9.99 7.24
N GLY A 61 11.52 -10.44 8.47
CA GLY A 61 12.51 -11.08 9.33
C GLY A 61 13.49 -10.11 10.02
N ARG A 62 14.19 -10.61 11.01
CA ARG A 62 15.03 -9.82 11.90
C ARG A 62 16.17 -9.10 11.20
N VAL A 63 16.86 -9.77 10.30
CA VAL A 63 18.06 -9.24 9.61
C VAL A 63 17.74 -8.13 8.61
N SER A 64 16.46 -7.95 8.23
CA SER A 64 16.01 -6.86 7.37
C SER A 64 15.68 -5.58 8.14
N GLY A 65 15.81 -5.59 9.48
CA GLY A 65 15.46 -4.45 10.31
C GLY A 65 13.98 -4.37 10.71
N ALA A 66 13.25 -5.50 10.66
CA ALA A 66 11.88 -5.56 11.16
C ALA A 66 11.87 -5.34 12.68
N GLY A 67 11.39 -4.18 13.15
CA GLY A 67 11.27 -3.88 14.58
C GLY A 67 10.19 -4.72 15.27
N ILE A 68 9.20 -5.20 14.53
CA ILE A 68 8.14 -6.13 14.96
C ILE A 68 8.11 -7.30 13.98
N GLU A 69 8.87 -8.35 14.26
CA GLU A 69 9.00 -9.53 13.38
C GLU A 69 7.69 -10.32 13.22
N ALA A 70 6.85 -10.30 14.24
CA ALA A 70 5.64 -11.13 14.29
C ALA A 70 4.45 -10.54 13.52
N HIS A 71 4.53 -9.32 13.05
CA HIS A 71 3.41 -8.63 12.40
C HIS A 71 3.91 -7.84 11.18
N VAL A 72 3.59 -8.32 9.99
CA VAL A 72 3.97 -7.67 8.73
C VAL A 72 3.37 -6.26 8.66
N HIS A 73 4.19 -5.30 8.29
CA HIS A 73 3.77 -3.92 8.09
C HIS A 73 4.56 -3.27 6.96
N LEU A 74 3.88 -2.39 6.23
CA LEU A 74 4.43 -1.64 5.11
C LEU A 74 4.75 -0.24 5.56
N HIS A 75 5.97 0.20 5.33
CA HIS A 75 6.44 1.55 5.58
C HIS A 75 6.20 2.46 4.38
N ILE A 76 5.77 3.69 4.63
CA ILE A 76 5.63 4.77 3.66
C ILE A 76 6.39 5.96 4.21
N VAL A 77 7.55 6.25 3.63
CA VAL A 77 8.45 7.31 4.08
C VAL A 77 8.48 8.41 3.01
N PRO A 78 7.93 9.60 3.29
CA PRO A 78 8.04 10.75 2.41
C PRO A 78 9.50 11.19 2.27
N ARG A 79 9.86 11.68 1.07
CA ARG A 79 11.23 12.12 0.75
C ARG A 79 11.23 13.48 0.08
N TRP A 80 12.25 14.27 0.35
CA TRP A 80 12.52 15.57 -0.28
C TRP A 80 13.96 15.63 -0.78
N ASN A 81 14.21 16.49 -1.77
CA ASN A 81 15.56 16.74 -2.24
C ASN A 81 16.43 17.32 -1.11
N GLY A 82 17.63 16.79 -0.95
CA GLY A 82 18.53 17.18 0.14
C GLY A 82 18.25 16.46 1.47
N ASP A 83 17.20 15.65 1.56
CA ASP A 83 16.96 14.77 2.71
C ASP A 83 17.91 13.54 2.63
N THR A 84 19.20 13.79 2.62
CA THR A 84 20.19 12.73 2.67
C THR A 84 20.10 12.05 4.02
N ASN A 85 19.65 10.79 3.99
CA ASN A 85 19.54 10.00 5.19
C ASN A 85 20.93 9.56 5.67
N PHE A 86 21.71 10.50 6.21
CA PHE A 86 22.93 10.21 6.97
C PHE A 86 22.63 9.61 8.35
N MET A 87 21.36 9.56 8.73
CA MET A 87 20.89 9.22 10.06
C MET A 87 21.13 7.77 10.49
N PRO A 88 21.18 6.76 9.60
CA PRO A 88 21.61 5.42 10.00
C PRO A 88 23.07 5.32 10.40
N LEU A 89 23.91 6.26 9.97
CA LEU A 89 25.35 6.30 10.30
C LEU A 89 25.63 6.96 11.65
N PHE A 90 24.71 7.78 12.15
CA PHE A 90 24.82 8.48 13.43
C PHE A 90 23.64 8.11 14.32
N SER A 91 23.69 6.92 14.90
CA SER A 91 22.61 6.23 15.61
C SER A 91 21.97 6.98 16.80
N GLU A 92 22.35 8.24 17.07
CA GLU A 92 21.84 9.01 18.21
C GLU A 92 21.18 10.35 17.85
N THR A 93 21.19 10.80 16.59
CA THR A 93 20.56 12.07 16.23
C THR A 93 19.11 11.86 15.87
N ARG A 94 18.23 12.19 16.80
CA ARG A 94 16.78 12.23 16.55
C ARG A 94 16.48 13.50 15.75
N VAL A 95 16.05 13.37 14.49
CA VAL A 95 15.31 14.44 13.83
C VAL A 95 14.08 14.71 14.68
N ILE A 96 13.90 15.93 15.17
CA ILE A 96 12.68 16.31 15.88
C ILE A 96 11.62 16.46 14.77
N PRO A 97 10.71 15.50 14.60
CA PRO A 97 9.62 15.66 13.66
C PRO A 97 8.76 16.82 14.16
N GLU A 98 8.18 17.58 13.24
CA GLU A 98 7.00 18.39 13.54
C GLU A 98 6.13 17.60 14.52
N HIS A 99 5.63 18.23 15.56
CA HIS A 99 4.92 17.53 16.64
C HIS A 99 3.98 16.46 16.06
N LEU A 100 4.26 15.19 16.32
CA LEU A 100 3.56 14.03 15.78
C LEU A 100 2.02 14.18 15.82
N ARG A 101 1.53 14.88 16.87
CA ARG A 101 0.12 15.20 17.03
C ARG A 101 -0.41 16.16 15.98
N GLU A 102 0.39 17.15 15.58
CA GLU A 102 -0.02 18.13 14.56
C GLU A 102 -0.08 17.47 13.18
N THR A 103 0.95 16.72 12.82
CA THR A 103 0.97 15.92 11.59
C THR A 103 -0.20 14.93 11.54
N TYR A 104 -0.49 14.25 12.66
CA TYR A 104 -1.65 13.35 12.77
C TYR A 104 -2.97 14.08 12.51
N ARG A 105 -3.17 15.26 13.11
CA ARG A 105 -4.38 16.06 12.96
C ARG A 105 -4.61 16.46 11.50
N LYS A 106 -3.58 16.95 10.83
CA LYS A 106 -3.61 17.35 9.43
C LYS A 106 -3.89 16.16 8.52
N LEU A 107 -3.15 15.08 8.65
CA LEU A 107 -3.31 13.87 7.84
C LEU A 107 -4.68 13.22 8.02
N ARG A 108 -5.25 13.25 9.24
CA ARG A 108 -6.58 12.69 9.49
C ARG A 108 -7.67 13.34 8.63
N ALA A 109 -7.59 14.64 8.40
CA ALA A 109 -8.54 15.35 7.51
C ALA A 109 -8.36 14.86 6.06
N ARG A 110 -7.13 14.81 5.57
CA ARG A 110 -6.82 14.35 4.21
C ARG A 110 -7.20 12.89 3.95
N PHE A 111 -7.04 12.03 4.95
CA PHE A 111 -7.51 10.64 4.83
C PHE A 111 -9.02 10.54 4.68
N ARG A 112 -9.79 11.38 5.36
CA ARG A 112 -11.26 11.40 5.19
C ARG A 112 -11.66 11.81 3.78
N GLU A 113 -11.01 12.83 3.23
CA GLU A 113 -11.21 13.28 1.85
C GLU A 113 -10.84 12.18 0.85
N ALA A 114 -9.66 11.61 0.96
CA ALA A 114 -9.19 10.55 0.06
C ALA A 114 -10.07 9.27 0.13
N ILE A 115 -10.62 8.94 1.29
CA ILE A 115 -11.56 7.81 1.43
C ILE A 115 -12.90 8.13 0.77
N ALA A 116 -13.38 9.37 0.86
CA ALA A 116 -14.63 9.77 0.21
C ALA A 116 -14.49 9.68 -1.31
N GLU A 117 -13.41 10.23 -1.88
CA GLU A 117 -13.08 10.14 -3.30
C GLU A 117 -12.97 8.69 -3.78
N ASP A 118 -12.27 7.81 -3.04
CA ASP A 118 -12.13 6.39 -3.39
C ASP A 118 -13.48 5.66 -3.43
N ARG A 119 -14.41 6.03 -2.55
CA ARG A 119 -15.77 5.47 -2.54
C ARG A 119 -16.58 5.92 -3.75
N GLU A 120 -16.49 7.18 -4.14
CA GLU A 120 -17.17 7.73 -5.33
C GLU A 120 -16.64 7.09 -6.60
N ASP A 121 -15.32 6.99 -6.77
CA ASP A 121 -14.68 6.32 -7.89
C ASP A 121 -15.15 4.87 -8.03
N ARG A 122 -15.20 4.12 -6.94
CA ARG A 122 -15.67 2.72 -6.93
C ARG A 122 -17.16 2.57 -7.20
N SER A 123 -17.97 3.57 -6.92
CA SER A 123 -19.40 3.59 -7.23
C SER A 123 -19.70 3.97 -8.67
N SER A 124 -18.74 4.58 -9.37
CA SER A 124 -18.87 5.02 -10.76
C SER A 124 -19.09 3.85 -11.72
N PRO A 125 -20.06 3.93 -12.66
CA PRO A 125 -20.37 2.87 -13.62
C PRO A 125 -19.22 2.50 -14.55
N ALA A 126 -18.29 3.43 -14.81
CA ALA A 126 -17.15 3.23 -15.71
C ALA A 126 -16.16 2.15 -15.21
N ILE A 127 -15.95 2.05 -13.90
CA ILE A 127 -15.03 1.04 -13.32
C ILE A 127 -15.70 -0.33 -13.22
N ARG A 128 -17.03 -0.40 -13.03
CA ARG A 128 -17.77 -1.66 -13.00
C ARG A 128 -17.74 -2.40 -14.35
N SER A 129 -17.57 -1.71 -15.46
CA SER A 129 -17.49 -2.32 -16.80
C SER A 129 -16.12 -2.93 -17.10
N ALA A 130 -15.04 -2.39 -16.54
CA ALA A 130 -13.67 -2.88 -16.74
C ALA A 130 -13.33 -4.17 -15.98
N THR A 131 -14.10 -4.51 -14.93
CA THR A 131 -13.85 -5.68 -14.06
C THR A 131 -14.64 -6.93 -14.47
N ARG A 132 -15.42 -6.87 -15.56
CA ARG A 132 -16.20 -8.03 -16.03
C ARG A 132 -15.28 -8.98 -16.82
N PRO A 133 -15.04 -10.21 -16.37
CA PRO A 133 -14.22 -11.16 -17.12
C PRO A 133 -14.90 -11.44 -18.46
N SER A 134 -14.14 -11.31 -19.55
CA SER A 134 -14.60 -11.70 -20.88
C SER A 134 -14.95 -13.19 -20.85
N ARG A 135 -16.22 -13.51 -21.05
CA ARG A 135 -16.65 -14.91 -21.26
C ARG A 135 -15.96 -15.41 -22.52
N SER A 136 -14.94 -16.23 -22.38
CA SER A 136 -14.34 -16.95 -23.50
C SER A 136 -15.42 -17.83 -24.12
N ARG A 137 -15.81 -17.49 -25.34
CA ARG A 137 -16.61 -18.38 -26.19
C ARG A 137 -15.78 -19.63 -26.49
N SER A 138 -16.05 -20.72 -25.78
CA SER A 138 -15.53 -22.04 -26.17
C SER A 138 -16.11 -22.38 -27.55
N ARG A 139 -15.30 -22.32 -28.57
CA ARG A 139 -15.59 -22.89 -29.88
C ARG A 139 -15.64 -24.41 -29.73
N ARG A 140 -16.85 -24.95 -29.72
CA ARG A 140 -17.12 -26.35 -29.84
C ARG A 140 -16.73 -26.81 -31.25
N THR A 141 -15.54 -27.36 -31.41
CA THR A 141 -15.15 -28.05 -32.65
C THR A 141 -15.87 -29.39 -32.72
N SER A 142 -16.85 -29.45 -33.59
CA SER A 142 -17.53 -30.69 -33.98
C SER A 142 -16.53 -31.56 -34.77
N LYS A 143 -16.09 -32.69 -34.18
CA LYS A 143 -15.39 -33.77 -34.90
C LYS A 143 -16.39 -34.53 -35.77
N ARG A 144 -16.28 -34.30 -37.05
CA ARG A 144 -16.95 -35.11 -38.09
C ARG A 144 -16.16 -36.41 -38.28
N THR A 145 -16.68 -37.50 -37.79
CA THR A 145 -16.17 -38.86 -38.05
C THR A 145 -16.52 -39.25 -39.47
N SER A 146 -15.54 -39.41 -40.33
CA SER A 146 -15.68 -40.09 -41.62
C SER A 146 -15.34 -41.58 -41.47
N LYS A 147 -16.30 -42.37 -41.81
CA LYS A 147 -16.27 -43.85 -41.84
C LYS A 147 -15.56 -44.32 -43.11
N PRO A 148 -14.62 -45.28 -43.11
CA PRO A 148 -14.07 -45.82 -44.34
C PRO A 148 -15.06 -46.88 -44.90
N ARG A 149 -15.20 -46.84 -46.23
CA ARG A 149 -15.82 -47.91 -47.00
C ARG A 149 -14.72 -48.88 -47.44
N SER A 150 -15.04 -50.15 -47.30
CA SER A 150 -14.44 -51.37 -47.82
C SER A 150 -13.86 -51.30 -49.19
#